data_f76bbafc6294d8833975bdc84dbabd79
#
_entry.id   f76bbafc6294d8833975bdc84dbabd79
#
_cell.length_a   1.000
_cell.length_b   1.000
_cell.length_c   1.000
_cell.angle_alpha   90.00
_cell.angle_beta   90.00
_cell.angle_gamma   90.00
#
_symmetry.space_group_name_H-M   'P 1'
#
loop_
_entity.id
_entity.type
_entity.pdbx_description
1 polymer ?
#
loop_
_entity_poly.entity_id
_entity_poly.type
_entity_poly.pdbx_seq_one_letter_code
_entity_poly.pdbx_strand_id
1 'polypeptide(L)'
;MEVIVEGKVKTVYQGDDAQQVIIEYHDKVTAGNGEMVDHPLGKGSLCCSISSIIFEKLAKEHIPTHYINMVGANKMICKKVDIVPLEVICRNRAAGSIVRETTLAEGTPLPHPIVEFFLKDDSKHDPLLTPDRVRLMGYDPDPFIEMTLRINDYLRQMFYIMGIDLVDFKVEYGYDAHGDLYLADEISPDSMRLWKIGSDERFDKDLFRNDEGDIVPAYREILDRLQPLAIQ
;
A
#
# COMPACT_ATOMS: atom_id res chain seq x y z
N MET A 1 -5.01 -6.09 24.98
CA MET A 1 -4.70 -4.91 24.14
C MET A 1 -6.03 -4.23 23.82
N GLU A 2 -6.09 -2.91 23.99
CA GLU A 2 -7.28 -2.12 23.66
C GLU A 2 -7.35 -1.91 22.16
N VAL A 3 -8.51 -2.18 21.54
CA VAL A 3 -8.75 -1.96 20.11
C VAL A 3 -9.01 -0.47 19.89
N ILE A 4 -8.25 0.16 18.99
CA ILE A 4 -8.46 1.54 18.54
C ILE A 4 -9.36 1.55 17.31
N VAL A 5 -9.03 0.72 16.31
CA VAL A 5 -9.76 0.63 15.03
C VAL A 5 -9.77 -0.81 14.56
N GLU A 6 -10.93 -1.28 14.11
CA GLU A 6 -11.08 -2.55 13.38
C GLU A 6 -11.40 -2.24 11.91
N GLY A 7 -10.44 -2.52 11.04
CA GLY A 7 -10.57 -2.35 9.58
C GLY A 7 -11.03 -3.63 8.87
N LYS A 8 -11.12 -3.57 7.55
CA LYS A 8 -11.56 -4.69 6.70
C LYS A 8 -10.61 -5.91 6.78
N VAL A 9 -9.30 -5.64 6.88
CA VAL A 9 -8.23 -6.68 6.81
C VAL A 9 -7.16 -6.52 7.90
N LYS A 10 -7.29 -5.54 8.79
CA LYS A 10 -6.35 -5.25 9.88
C LYS A 10 -7.10 -4.76 11.11
N THR A 11 -6.50 -4.99 12.29
CA THR A 11 -6.94 -4.37 13.55
C THR A 11 -5.78 -3.57 14.13
N VAL A 12 -6.06 -2.35 14.59
CA VAL A 12 -5.11 -1.47 15.25
C VAL A 12 -5.41 -1.45 16.75
N TYR A 13 -4.40 -1.78 17.53
CA TYR A 13 -4.47 -1.78 18.99
C TYR A 13 -3.59 -0.67 19.56
N GLN A 14 -3.93 -0.21 20.77
CA GLN A 14 -3.04 0.66 21.54
C GLN A 14 -1.78 -0.12 21.92
N GLY A 15 -0.62 0.47 21.67
CA GLY A 15 0.68 -0.06 22.10
C GLY A 15 0.92 0.18 23.60
N ASP A 16 2.01 -0.39 24.12
CA ASP A 16 2.43 -0.16 25.52
C ASP A 16 2.85 1.31 25.73
N ASP A 17 3.42 1.94 24.72
CA ASP A 17 3.69 3.38 24.67
C ASP A 17 2.47 4.11 24.05
N ALA A 18 2.08 5.25 24.64
CA ALA A 18 0.96 6.07 24.18
C ALA A 18 1.17 6.60 22.73
N GLN A 19 2.42 6.73 22.28
CA GLN A 19 2.80 7.17 20.95
C GLN A 19 2.98 6.01 19.96
N GLN A 20 2.60 4.80 20.33
CA GLN A 20 2.74 3.61 19.50
C GLN A 20 1.40 2.87 19.37
N VAL A 21 1.27 2.17 18.24
CA VAL A 21 0.16 1.27 17.97
C VAL A 21 0.70 -0.08 17.52
N ILE A 22 -0.10 -1.14 17.72
CA ILE A 22 0.16 -2.47 17.16
C ILE A 22 -0.84 -2.69 16.05
N ILE A 23 -0.35 -2.99 14.84
CA ILE A 23 -1.18 -3.34 13.69
C ILE A 23 -1.12 -4.84 13.49
N GLU A 24 -2.28 -5.50 13.57
CA GLU A 24 -2.44 -6.93 13.29
C GLU A 24 -3.09 -7.14 11.94
N TYR A 25 -2.41 -7.88 11.07
CA TYR A 25 -2.89 -8.25 9.74
C TYR A 25 -3.69 -9.54 9.80
N HIS A 26 -4.85 -9.56 9.15
CA HIS A 26 -5.73 -10.73 9.12
C HIS A 26 -5.56 -11.54 7.83
N ASP A 27 -5.82 -12.83 7.94
CA ASP A 27 -5.99 -13.73 6.80
C ASP A 27 -7.35 -13.48 6.15
N LYS A 28 -7.50 -12.28 5.57
CA LYS A 28 -8.72 -11.83 4.91
C LYS A 28 -8.35 -10.93 3.74
N VAL A 29 -9.04 -11.12 2.63
CA VAL A 29 -8.97 -10.26 1.45
C VAL A 29 -10.36 -9.79 1.08
N THR A 30 -10.48 -8.55 0.63
CA THR A 30 -11.75 -7.97 0.18
C THR A 30 -11.55 -7.22 -1.13
N ALA A 31 -12.55 -7.26 -2.02
CA ALA A 31 -12.59 -6.45 -3.24
C ALA A 31 -14.03 -5.95 -3.50
N GLY A 32 -14.21 -5.02 -4.45
CA GLY A 32 -15.53 -4.49 -4.80
C GLY A 32 -16.25 -3.84 -3.61
N ASN A 33 -15.60 -2.93 -2.89
CA ASN A 33 -16.14 -2.30 -1.67
C ASN A 33 -16.57 -3.31 -0.57
N GLY A 34 -15.95 -4.50 -0.55
CA GLY A 34 -16.25 -5.54 0.42
C GLY A 34 -17.32 -6.55 -0.03
N GLU A 35 -17.81 -6.48 -1.26
CA GLU A 35 -18.74 -7.46 -1.82
C GLU A 35 -18.08 -8.84 -2.03
N MET A 36 -16.81 -8.84 -2.40
CA MET A 36 -15.99 -10.05 -2.50
C MET A 36 -15.16 -10.18 -1.22
N VAL A 37 -15.24 -11.33 -0.57
CA VAL A 37 -14.49 -11.63 0.66
C VAL A 37 -14.00 -13.07 0.61
N ASP A 38 -12.71 -13.26 0.96
CA ASP A 38 -12.12 -14.59 1.18
C ASP A 38 -11.15 -14.54 2.36
N HIS A 39 -10.75 -15.72 2.85
CA HIS A 39 -9.88 -15.89 4.01
C HIS A 39 -8.66 -16.78 3.69
N PRO A 40 -7.76 -16.34 2.80
CA PRO A 40 -6.60 -17.13 2.40
C PRO A 40 -5.58 -17.22 3.54
N LEU A 41 -5.36 -18.44 4.03
CA LEU A 41 -4.51 -18.71 5.18
C LEU A 41 -3.06 -18.27 4.95
N GLY A 42 -2.51 -17.50 5.87
CA GLY A 42 -1.14 -16.97 5.81
C GLY A 42 -1.00 -15.65 5.06
N LYS A 43 -2.07 -15.12 4.44
CA LYS A 43 -2.05 -13.85 3.71
C LYS A 43 -1.65 -12.69 4.62
N GLY A 44 -2.20 -12.62 5.84
CA GLY A 44 -1.90 -11.56 6.79
C GLY A 44 -0.42 -11.50 7.16
N SER A 45 0.19 -12.66 7.43
CA SER A 45 1.62 -12.74 7.74
C SER A 45 2.51 -12.37 6.55
N LEU A 46 2.11 -12.71 5.33
CA LEU A 46 2.82 -12.30 4.11
C LEU A 46 2.78 -10.79 3.91
N CYS A 47 1.60 -10.17 3.97
CA CYS A 47 1.47 -8.72 3.84
C CYS A 47 2.23 -7.97 4.93
N CYS A 48 2.19 -8.43 6.19
CA CYS A 48 2.94 -7.86 7.29
C CYS A 48 4.45 -7.93 7.05
N SER A 49 4.97 -9.10 6.65
CA SER A 49 6.41 -9.30 6.38
C SER A 49 6.90 -8.48 5.18
N ILE A 50 6.13 -8.44 4.09
CA ILE A 50 6.47 -7.65 2.90
C ILE A 50 6.49 -6.15 3.25
N SER A 51 5.42 -5.66 3.92
CA SER A 51 5.34 -4.26 4.35
C SER A 51 6.51 -3.86 5.24
N SER A 52 6.88 -4.69 6.23
CA SER A 52 8.00 -4.39 7.13
C SER A 52 9.32 -4.28 6.40
N ILE A 53 9.63 -5.21 5.48
CA ILE A 53 10.87 -5.14 4.68
C ILE A 53 10.89 -3.86 3.82
N ILE A 54 9.77 -3.52 3.18
CA ILE A 54 9.70 -2.31 2.35
C ILE A 54 9.84 -1.05 3.21
N PHE A 55 9.16 -0.96 4.35
CA PHE A 55 9.29 0.18 5.27
C PHE A 55 10.73 0.36 5.76
N GLU A 56 11.42 -0.72 6.15
CA GLU A 56 12.84 -0.67 6.56
C GLU A 56 13.74 -0.13 5.45
N LYS A 57 13.49 -0.55 4.21
CA LYS A 57 14.26 -0.07 3.05
C LYS A 57 13.97 1.40 2.73
N LEU A 58 12.72 1.82 2.76
CA LEU A 58 12.33 3.22 2.56
C LEU A 58 12.92 4.12 3.65
N ALA A 59 12.98 3.64 4.90
CA ALA A 59 13.62 4.38 5.99
C ALA A 59 15.13 4.58 5.76
N LYS A 60 15.85 3.60 5.17
CA LYS A 60 17.25 3.75 4.75
C LYS A 60 17.42 4.83 3.67
N GLU A 61 16.42 5.05 2.83
CA GLU A 61 16.36 6.12 1.83
C GLU A 61 15.83 7.45 2.39
N HIS A 62 15.79 7.59 3.72
CA HIS A 62 15.31 8.79 4.40
C HIS A 62 13.86 9.16 4.04
N ILE A 63 13.02 8.17 3.76
CA ILE A 63 11.57 8.33 3.63
C ILE A 63 10.95 8.00 4.98
N PRO A 64 10.29 8.96 5.65
CA PRO A 64 9.69 8.74 6.96
C PRO A 64 8.57 7.70 6.87
N THR A 65 8.66 6.62 7.65
CA THR A 65 7.61 5.60 7.76
C THR A 65 7.16 5.48 9.21
N HIS A 66 5.91 5.12 9.43
CA HIS A 66 5.41 4.90 10.79
C HIS A 66 5.92 3.59 11.40
N TYR A 67 6.49 2.68 10.62
CA TYR A 67 6.96 1.38 11.06
C TYR A 67 8.12 1.49 12.05
N ILE A 68 8.09 0.67 13.10
CA ILE A 68 9.16 0.56 14.10
C ILE A 68 9.79 -0.82 14.03
N ASN A 69 9.02 -1.89 14.26
CA ASN A 69 9.51 -3.27 14.16
C ASN A 69 8.36 -4.29 14.12
N MET A 70 8.66 -5.51 13.70
CA MET A 70 7.75 -6.63 13.84
C MET A 70 7.75 -7.19 15.27
N VAL A 71 6.56 -7.62 15.75
CA VAL A 71 6.37 -8.24 17.08
C VAL A 71 5.66 -9.60 17.01
N GLY A 72 5.48 -10.14 15.82
CA GLY A 72 4.85 -11.43 15.55
C GLY A 72 4.84 -11.71 14.07
N ALA A 73 4.32 -12.87 13.66
CA ALA A 73 4.27 -13.23 12.25
C ALA A 73 3.38 -12.29 11.42
N ASN A 74 2.33 -11.74 12.03
CA ASN A 74 1.33 -10.88 11.39
C ASN A 74 1.10 -9.57 12.14
N LYS A 75 2.04 -9.16 13.02
CA LYS A 75 1.92 -7.94 13.83
C LYS A 75 3.17 -7.09 13.75
N MET A 76 2.97 -5.78 13.64
CA MET A 76 4.04 -4.79 13.74
C MET A 76 3.69 -3.70 14.73
N ILE A 77 4.72 -3.14 15.37
CA ILE A 77 4.62 -1.90 16.13
C ILE A 77 4.87 -0.75 15.17
N CYS A 78 4.04 0.25 15.24
CA CYS A 78 4.15 1.47 14.46
C CYS A 78 4.05 2.70 15.37
N LYS A 79 4.62 3.81 14.93
CA LYS A 79 4.35 5.12 15.49
C LYS A 79 2.86 5.43 15.33
N LYS A 80 2.24 5.97 16.36
CA LYS A 80 0.86 6.45 16.29
C LYS A 80 0.82 7.73 15.46
N VAL A 81 0.01 7.73 14.42
CA VAL A 81 -0.21 8.87 13.55
C VAL A 81 -1.71 9.07 13.32
N ASP A 82 -2.11 10.31 13.14
CA ASP A 82 -3.46 10.65 12.70
C ASP A 82 -3.54 10.50 11.18
N ILE A 83 -4.23 9.47 10.73
CA ILE A 83 -4.33 9.13 9.30
C ILE A 83 -5.10 10.22 8.56
N VAL A 84 -4.50 10.72 7.49
CA VAL A 84 -5.16 11.62 6.55
C VAL A 84 -6.21 10.81 5.78
N PRO A 85 -7.47 11.30 5.66
CA PRO A 85 -8.55 10.56 5.01
C PRO A 85 -8.43 10.55 3.48
N LEU A 86 -7.23 10.23 2.99
CA LEU A 86 -6.88 10.16 1.57
C LEU A 86 -6.20 8.83 1.27
N GLU A 87 -6.57 8.22 0.16
CA GLU A 87 -5.75 7.24 -0.53
C GLU A 87 -4.96 7.96 -1.63
N VAL A 88 -3.65 7.77 -1.66
CA VAL A 88 -2.76 8.36 -2.67
C VAL A 88 -2.26 7.24 -3.57
N ILE A 89 -2.57 7.33 -4.86
CA ILE A 89 -2.20 6.31 -5.85
C ILE A 89 -1.17 6.88 -6.81
N CYS A 90 -0.04 6.17 -6.94
CA CYS A 90 0.95 6.45 -7.97
C CYS A 90 0.84 5.43 -9.09
N ARG A 91 0.71 5.90 -10.35
CA ARG A 91 0.60 5.03 -11.52
C ARG A 91 1.74 5.22 -12.48
N ASN A 92 2.35 4.11 -12.90
CA ASN A 92 3.37 4.03 -13.94
C ASN A 92 2.80 3.52 -15.27
N ARG A 93 1.70 2.75 -15.17
CA ARG A 93 0.93 2.25 -16.32
C ARG A 93 -0.56 2.44 -16.05
N ALA A 94 -1.35 2.43 -17.12
CA ALA A 94 -2.80 2.45 -17.01
C ALA A 94 -3.30 1.08 -16.51
N ALA A 95 -3.93 1.06 -15.33
CA ALA A 95 -4.61 -0.10 -14.76
C ALA A 95 -5.71 0.33 -13.78
N GLY A 96 -6.71 -0.51 -13.56
CA GLY A 96 -7.79 -0.24 -12.63
C GLY A 96 -8.72 0.91 -13.04
N SER A 97 -8.94 1.90 -12.16
CA SER A 97 -9.93 2.97 -12.40
C SER A 97 -9.59 3.83 -13.63
N ILE A 98 -8.33 4.17 -13.85
CA ILE A 98 -7.92 5.01 -14.98
C ILE A 98 -8.29 4.39 -16.35
N VAL A 99 -8.29 3.05 -16.47
CA VAL A 99 -8.72 2.36 -17.69
C VAL A 99 -10.23 2.52 -17.91
N ARG A 100 -11.02 2.49 -16.83
CA ARG A 100 -12.48 2.65 -16.90
C ARG A 100 -12.91 4.11 -17.13
N GLU A 101 -12.10 5.05 -16.68
CA GLU A 101 -12.41 6.49 -16.67
C GLU A 101 -11.79 7.24 -17.85
N THR A 102 -10.92 6.59 -18.62
CA THR A 102 -10.24 7.17 -19.78
C THR A 102 -10.33 6.24 -21.00
N THR A 103 -9.71 6.66 -22.11
CA THR A 103 -9.60 5.85 -23.33
C THR A 103 -8.33 4.99 -23.38
N LEU A 104 -7.54 4.96 -22.29
CA LEU A 104 -6.29 4.20 -22.26
C LEU A 104 -6.57 2.70 -22.14
N ALA A 105 -5.86 1.91 -22.93
CA ALA A 105 -5.87 0.46 -22.79
C ALA A 105 -5.07 0.04 -21.53
N GLU A 106 -5.48 -1.07 -20.89
CA GLU A 106 -4.74 -1.64 -19.76
C GLU A 106 -3.29 -1.92 -20.15
N GLY A 107 -2.37 -1.64 -19.24
CA GLY A 107 -0.93 -1.83 -19.43
C GLY A 107 -0.24 -0.73 -20.24
N THR A 108 -0.97 0.26 -20.80
CA THR A 108 -0.35 1.39 -21.49
C THR A 108 0.64 2.11 -20.58
N PRO A 109 1.95 2.21 -20.94
CA PRO A 109 2.91 2.98 -20.17
C PRO A 109 2.53 4.46 -20.15
N LEU A 110 2.57 5.07 -18.97
CA LEU A 110 2.36 6.50 -18.86
C LEU A 110 3.67 7.26 -19.17
N PRO A 111 3.62 8.44 -19.80
CA PRO A 111 4.82 9.21 -20.17
C PRO A 111 5.62 9.65 -18.94
N HIS A 112 4.98 9.79 -17.80
CA HIS A 112 5.56 10.04 -16.48
C HIS A 112 4.63 9.46 -15.42
N PRO A 113 5.13 9.12 -14.21
CA PRO A 113 4.27 8.70 -13.12
C PRO A 113 3.24 9.79 -12.80
N ILE A 114 2.00 9.39 -12.57
CA ILE A 114 0.95 10.31 -12.10
C ILE A 114 0.59 9.98 -10.66
N VAL A 115 0.26 11.01 -9.88
CA VAL A 115 -0.22 10.86 -8.50
C VAL A 115 -1.66 11.33 -8.45
N GLU A 116 -2.54 10.44 -7.99
CA GLU A 116 -3.97 10.68 -7.83
C GLU A 116 -4.37 10.60 -6.38
N PHE A 117 -5.39 11.36 -6.00
CA PHE A 117 -5.96 11.36 -4.66
C PHE A 117 -7.38 10.82 -4.70
N PHE A 118 -7.72 9.98 -3.74
CA PHE A 118 -9.07 9.50 -3.53
C PHE A 118 -9.48 9.80 -2.09
N LEU A 119 -10.73 10.26 -1.91
CA LEU A 119 -11.28 10.42 -0.57
C LEU A 119 -11.53 9.03 0.02
N LYS A 120 -11.02 8.76 1.21
CA LYS A 120 -11.26 7.51 1.93
C LYS A 120 -12.65 7.53 2.58
N ASP A 121 -13.66 7.23 1.76
CA ASP A 121 -15.08 7.25 2.17
C ASP A 121 -15.87 6.20 1.37
N ASP A 122 -15.93 4.98 1.92
CA ASP A 122 -16.65 3.84 1.32
C ASP A 122 -18.10 4.19 0.93
N SER A 123 -18.77 5.06 1.71
CA SER A 123 -20.15 5.46 1.44
C SER A 123 -20.31 6.28 0.15
N LYS A 124 -19.21 6.91 -0.28
CA LYS A 124 -19.12 7.70 -1.53
C LYS A 124 -18.33 6.99 -2.63
N HIS A 125 -17.97 5.70 -2.42
CA HIS A 125 -17.15 4.92 -3.35
C HIS A 125 -15.77 5.53 -3.65
N ASP A 126 -15.12 6.09 -2.62
CA ASP A 126 -13.77 6.65 -2.67
C ASP A 126 -13.55 7.56 -3.91
N PRO A 127 -14.26 8.72 -4.00
CA PRO A 127 -14.22 9.54 -5.20
C PRO A 127 -12.85 10.14 -5.46
N LEU A 128 -12.48 10.23 -6.74
CA LEU A 128 -11.26 10.92 -7.20
C LEU A 128 -11.31 12.41 -6.82
N LEU A 129 -10.21 12.90 -6.26
CA LEU A 129 -10.03 14.30 -5.89
C LEU A 129 -8.92 14.95 -6.71
N THR A 130 -9.17 16.19 -7.14
CA THR A 130 -8.10 17.04 -7.67
C THR A 130 -7.25 17.60 -6.51
N PRO A 131 -5.99 18.01 -6.77
CA PRO A 131 -5.18 18.69 -5.75
C PRO A 131 -5.89 19.89 -5.11
N ASP A 132 -6.70 20.63 -5.87
CA ASP A 132 -7.47 21.75 -5.34
C ASP A 132 -8.57 21.30 -4.37
N ARG A 133 -9.21 20.16 -4.62
CA ARG A 133 -10.15 19.58 -3.66
C ARG A 133 -9.48 19.14 -2.38
N VAL A 134 -8.25 18.59 -2.47
CA VAL A 134 -7.43 18.25 -1.29
C VAL A 134 -7.13 19.51 -0.48
N ARG A 135 -6.77 20.63 -1.14
CA ARG A 135 -6.56 21.93 -0.46
C ARG A 135 -7.81 22.45 0.21
N LEU A 136 -8.99 22.31 -0.43
CA LEU A 136 -10.28 22.68 0.18
C LEU A 136 -10.63 21.85 1.43
N MET A 137 -10.09 20.64 1.56
CA MET A 137 -10.20 19.80 2.76
C MET A 137 -9.21 20.20 3.86
N GLY A 138 -8.34 21.18 3.62
CA GLY A 138 -7.36 21.69 4.59
C GLY A 138 -6.01 20.96 4.55
N TYR A 139 -5.74 20.17 3.52
CA TYR A 139 -4.45 19.49 3.35
C TYR A 139 -3.66 20.11 2.19
N ASP A 140 -2.34 20.19 2.35
CA ASP A 140 -1.44 20.53 1.24
C ASP A 140 -1.11 19.24 0.46
N PRO A 141 -1.46 19.11 -0.84
CA PRO A 141 -1.16 17.93 -1.63
C PRO A 141 0.32 17.77 -1.99
N ASP A 142 1.10 18.86 -1.98
CA ASP A 142 2.45 18.85 -2.53
C ASP A 142 3.41 17.93 -1.76
N PRO A 143 3.43 17.88 -0.40
CA PRO A 143 4.26 16.93 0.35
C PRO A 143 3.88 15.46 0.07
N PHE A 144 2.59 15.16 -0.14
CA PHE A 144 2.14 13.80 -0.48
C PHE A 144 2.64 13.41 -1.87
N ILE A 145 2.54 14.31 -2.85
CA ILE A 145 3.04 14.08 -4.22
C ILE A 145 4.54 13.82 -4.20
N GLU A 146 5.31 14.71 -3.55
CA GLU A 146 6.77 14.58 -3.48
C GLU A 146 7.20 13.25 -2.85
N MET A 147 6.64 12.93 -1.67
CA MET A 147 6.98 11.68 -0.99
C MET A 147 6.56 10.45 -1.79
N THR A 148 5.37 10.47 -2.42
CA THR A 148 4.88 9.36 -3.25
C THR A 148 5.78 9.13 -4.47
N LEU A 149 6.24 10.18 -5.13
CA LEU A 149 7.16 10.05 -6.27
C LEU A 149 8.53 9.51 -5.84
N ARG A 150 9.07 9.92 -4.69
CA ARG A 150 10.30 9.33 -4.12
C ARG A 150 10.14 7.86 -3.79
N ILE A 151 9.00 7.47 -3.20
CA ILE A 151 8.65 6.06 -2.96
C ILE A 151 8.60 5.29 -4.28
N ASN A 152 7.93 5.86 -5.29
CA ASN A 152 7.81 5.26 -6.61
C ASN A 152 9.17 4.98 -7.26
N ASP A 153 10.06 5.94 -7.25
CA ASP A 153 11.39 5.81 -7.87
C ASP A 153 12.19 4.67 -7.22
N TYR A 154 12.14 4.58 -5.89
CA TYR A 154 12.80 3.49 -5.17
C TYR A 154 12.15 2.12 -5.45
N LEU A 155 10.83 2.02 -5.32
CA LEU A 155 10.12 0.75 -5.51
C LEU A 155 10.22 0.24 -6.94
N ARG A 156 10.15 1.10 -7.95
CA ARG A 156 10.34 0.70 -9.35
C ARG A 156 11.70 0.06 -9.58
N GLN A 157 12.76 0.66 -9.05
CA GLN A 157 14.12 0.09 -9.16
C GLN A 157 14.21 -1.25 -8.44
N MET A 158 13.71 -1.33 -7.22
CA MET A 158 13.73 -2.55 -6.41
C MET A 158 12.97 -3.69 -7.11
N PHE A 159 11.75 -3.46 -7.56
CA PHE A 159 10.94 -4.47 -8.25
C PHE A 159 11.51 -4.84 -9.63
N TYR A 160 12.06 -3.87 -10.36
CA TYR A 160 12.71 -4.13 -11.65
C TYR A 160 13.88 -5.12 -11.54
N ILE A 161 14.73 -4.99 -10.52
CA ILE A 161 15.82 -5.93 -10.22
C ILE A 161 15.27 -7.33 -9.94
N MET A 162 14.08 -7.43 -9.38
CA MET A 162 13.38 -8.69 -9.12
C MET A 162 12.66 -9.25 -10.36
N GLY A 163 12.75 -8.60 -11.53
CA GLY A 163 12.05 -8.99 -12.75
C GLY A 163 10.55 -8.66 -12.73
N ILE A 164 10.15 -7.67 -11.94
CA ILE A 164 8.76 -7.26 -11.72
C ILE A 164 8.58 -5.80 -12.16
N ASP A 165 7.50 -5.52 -12.86
CA ASP A 165 7.05 -4.18 -13.21
C ASP A 165 6.06 -3.67 -12.16
N LEU A 166 6.38 -2.57 -11.52
CA LEU A 166 5.47 -1.86 -10.62
C LEU A 166 4.51 -1.01 -11.46
N VAL A 167 3.31 -1.52 -11.64
CA VAL A 167 2.26 -0.86 -12.45
C VAL A 167 1.68 0.34 -11.75
N ASP A 168 1.20 0.15 -10.54
CA ASP A 168 0.74 1.19 -9.63
C ASP A 168 0.83 0.73 -8.17
N PHE A 169 0.66 1.67 -7.26
CA PHE A 169 0.50 1.37 -5.83
C PHE A 169 -0.30 2.47 -5.14
N LYS A 170 -0.98 2.06 -4.08
CA LYS A 170 -1.70 2.93 -3.14
C LYS A 170 -0.91 3.06 -1.85
N VAL A 171 -0.83 4.27 -1.32
CA VAL A 171 -0.28 4.57 0.01
C VAL A 171 -1.22 5.47 0.79
N GLU A 172 -1.09 5.41 2.11
CA GLU A 172 -1.77 6.30 3.04
C GLU A 172 -0.73 7.05 3.88
N TYR A 173 -1.08 8.23 4.34
CA TYR A 173 -0.21 9.08 5.12
C TYR A 173 -0.87 9.48 6.43
N GLY A 174 -0.06 9.83 7.40
CA GLY A 174 -0.53 10.36 8.67
C GLY A 174 0.45 11.33 9.29
N TYR A 175 -0.05 12.18 10.17
CA TYR A 175 0.75 13.12 10.94
C TYR A 175 0.91 12.63 12.37
N ASP A 176 2.12 12.74 12.91
CA ASP A 176 2.32 12.49 14.34
C ASP A 176 1.91 13.70 15.19
N ALA A 177 2.04 13.58 16.53
CA ALA A 177 1.67 14.63 17.48
C ALA A 177 2.51 15.93 17.33
N HIS A 178 3.62 15.88 16.58
CA HIS A 178 4.47 17.04 16.29
C HIS A 178 4.14 17.69 14.93
N GLY A 179 3.25 17.06 14.14
CA GLY A 179 2.89 17.50 12.80
C GLY A 179 3.86 17.01 11.71
N ASP A 180 4.70 16.04 12.02
CA ASP A 180 5.57 15.41 11.04
C ASP A 180 4.81 14.36 10.22
N LEU A 181 5.03 14.37 8.89
CA LEU A 181 4.36 13.49 7.93
C LEU A 181 5.08 12.14 7.82
N TYR A 182 4.31 11.05 7.89
CA TYR A 182 4.80 9.68 7.77
C TYR A 182 4.00 8.91 6.71
N LEU A 183 4.70 8.06 5.94
CA LEU A 183 4.08 6.95 5.22
C LEU A 183 3.52 5.97 6.26
N ALA A 184 2.25 5.62 6.11
CA ALA A 184 1.49 4.82 7.07
C ALA A 184 0.76 3.67 6.39
N ASP A 185 -0.09 2.98 7.14
CA ASP A 185 -0.91 1.83 6.75
C ASP A 185 -0.07 0.63 6.30
N GLU A 186 -0.06 0.28 5.03
CA GLU A 186 0.70 -0.82 4.47
C GLU A 186 1.31 -0.48 3.11
N ILE A 187 2.30 -1.28 2.74
CA ILE A 187 2.87 -1.29 1.40
C ILE A 187 3.16 -2.75 1.02
N SER A 188 2.18 -3.40 0.39
CA SER A 188 2.17 -4.83 0.13
C SER A 188 1.47 -5.13 -1.22
N PRO A 189 1.48 -6.37 -1.71
CA PRO A 189 0.73 -6.73 -2.92
C PRO A 189 -0.78 -6.48 -2.85
N ASP A 190 -1.34 -6.29 -1.64
CA ASP A 190 -2.74 -5.85 -1.47
C ASP A 190 -2.98 -4.41 -1.93
N SER A 191 -1.95 -3.57 -1.85
CA SER A 191 -1.99 -2.15 -2.20
C SER A 191 -1.21 -1.80 -3.47
N MET A 192 -0.70 -2.81 -4.22
CA MET A 192 0.08 -2.64 -5.44
C MET A 192 -0.47 -3.47 -6.58
N ARG A 193 -0.09 -3.11 -7.84
CA ARG A 193 -0.12 -4.00 -9.00
C ARG A 193 1.30 -4.31 -9.42
N LEU A 194 1.60 -5.61 -9.42
CA LEU A 194 2.93 -6.16 -9.66
C LEU A 194 2.85 -7.20 -10.78
N TRP A 195 3.39 -6.84 -11.95
CA TRP A 195 3.35 -7.72 -13.12
C TRP A 195 4.75 -8.26 -13.43
N LYS A 196 4.85 -9.52 -13.82
CA LYS A 196 6.12 -10.09 -14.25
C LYS A 196 6.55 -9.50 -15.59
N ILE A 197 7.78 -9.02 -15.65
CA ILE A 197 8.34 -8.48 -16.89
C ILE A 197 8.41 -9.58 -17.94
N GLY A 198 7.81 -9.31 -19.12
CA GLY A 198 7.83 -10.23 -20.28
C GLY A 198 6.81 -11.37 -20.22
N SER A 199 5.83 -11.34 -19.33
CA SER A 199 4.70 -12.28 -19.28
C SER A 199 3.44 -11.62 -18.76
N ASP A 200 2.30 -12.35 -18.79
CA ASP A 200 1.02 -11.89 -18.26
C ASP A 200 0.83 -12.30 -16.78
N GLU A 201 1.87 -12.86 -16.14
CA GLU A 201 1.81 -13.31 -14.74
C GLU A 201 1.74 -12.11 -13.77
N ARG A 202 0.82 -12.20 -12.81
CA ARG A 202 0.57 -11.16 -11.80
C ARG A 202 0.91 -11.67 -10.41
N PHE A 203 1.37 -10.76 -9.53
CA PHE A 203 1.75 -11.06 -8.15
C PHE A 203 1.00 -10.20 -7.13
N ASP A 204 -0.19 -9.79 -7.47
CA ASP A 204 -0.98 -8.83 -6.72
C ASP A 204 -2.44 -9.28 -6.52
N LYS A 205 -3.22 -8.42 -5.88
CA LYS A 205 -4.61 -8.67 -5.53
C LYS A 205 -5.56 -8.80 -6.73
N ASP A 206 -5.12 -8.43 -7.94
CA ASP A 206 -5.97 -8.60 -9.13
C ASP A 206 -6.22 -10.08 -9.45
N LEU A 207 -5.33 -11.01 -9.02
CA LEU A 207 -5.61 -12.44 -9.06
C LEU A 207 -6.93 -12.80 -8.34
N PHE A 208 -7.18 -12.19 -7.18
CA PHE A 208 -8.44 -12.36 -6.45
C PHE A 208 -9.60 -11.56 -7.07
N ARG A 209 -9.36 -10.31 -7.47
CA ARG A 209 -10.39 -9.45 -8.07
C ARG A 209 -10.99 -10.02 -9.35
N ASN A 210 -10.17 -10.71 -10.13
CA ASN A 210 -10.54 -11.25 -11.45
C ASN A 210 -10.86 -12.75 -11.43
N ASP A 211 -10.78 -13.41 -10.25
CA ASP A 211 -10.91 -14.87 -10.12
C ASP A 211 -9.87 -15.63 -10.99
N GLU A 212 -8.64 -15.10 -11.04
CA GLU A 212 -7.54 -15.63 -11.86
C GLU A 212 -6.61 -16.57 -11.10
N GLY A 213 -6.76 -16.70 -9.77
CA GLY A 213 -5.96 -17.63 -8.97
C GLY A 213 -5.80 -17.28 -7.49
N ASP A 214 -4.98 -18.10 -6.81
CA ASP A 214 -4.66 -17.94 -5.40
C ASP A 214 -3.57 -16.88 -5.20
N ILE A 215 -3.84 -15.90 -4.35
CA ILE A 215 -2.91 -14.81 -4.03
C ILE A 215 -1.77 -15.24 -3.12
N VAL A 216 -1.94 -16.31 -2.32
CA VAL A 216 -0.94 -16.71 -1.30
C VAL A 216 0.38 -17.16 -1.93
N PRO A 217 0.41 -18.03 -2.97
CA PRO A 217 1.64 -18.36 -3.67
C PRO A 217 2.32 -17.13 -4.30
N ALA A 218 1.54 -16.23 -4.92
CA ALA A 218 2.06 -15.01 -5.53
C ALA A 218 2.72 -14.08 -4.49
N TYR A 219 2.07 -13.87 -3.34
CA TYR A 219 2.64 -13.05 -2.25
C TYR A 219 3.86 -13.71 -1.62
N ARG A 220 3.87 -15.05 -1.52
CA ARG A 220 5.04 -15.81 -1.08
C ARG A 220 6.23 -15.57 -1.99
N GLU A 221 6.02 -15.62 -3.30
CA GLU A 221 7.08 -15.37 -4.27
C GLU A 221 7.65 -13.95 -4.16
N ILE A 222 6.79 -12.93 -3.93
CA ILE A 222 7.25 -11.56 -3.65
C ILE A 222 8.13 -11.52 -2.39
N LEU A 223 7.69 -12.15 -1.30
CA LEU A 223 8.47 -12.20 -0.07
C LEU A 223 9.82 -12.88 -0.27
N ASP A 224 9.86 -14.02 -0.95
CA ASP A 224 11.09 -14.79 -1.20
C ASP A 224 12.09 -14.00 -2.04
N ARG A 225 11.63 -13.18 -2.99
CA ARG A 225 12.46 -12.27 -3.79
C ARG A 225 12.94 -11.04 -3.02
N LEU A 226 12.16 -10.57 -2.03
CA LEU A 226 12.53 -9.42 -1.18
C LEU A 226 13.52 -9.77 -0.10
N GLN A 227 13.46 -10.98 0.50
CA GLN A 227 14.31 -11.40 1.62
C GLN A 227 15.81 -11.26 1.36
N PRO A 228 16.39 -11.68 0.21
CA PRO A 228 17.81 -11.49 -0.08
C PRO A 228 18.24 -10.02 -0.12
N LEU A 229 17.31 -9.12 -0.48
CA LEU A 229 17.56 -7.69 -0.50
C LEU A 229 17.48 -7.06 0.90
N ALA A 230 16.84 -7.70 1.87
CA ALA A 230 16.73 -7.20 3.24
C ALA A 230 18.05 -7.31 4.03
N ILE A 231 18.97 -8.21 3.60
CA ILE A 231 20.23 -8.48 4.29
C ILE A 231 21.34 -7.49 3.85
N GLN A 232 21.11 -6.70 2.81
CA GLN A 232 22.01 -5.66 2.31
C GLN A 232 21.56 -4.27 2.83
#